data_4aa97c1ec8277283f2386133d48f9618
#
_entry.id   4aa97c1ec8277283f2386133d48f9618
#
_cell.length_a   1.000
_cell.length_b   1.000
_cell.length_c   1.000
_cell.angle_alpha   90.00
_cell.angle_beta   90.00
_cell.angle_gamma   90.00
#
_symmetry.space_group_name_H-M   'P 1'
#
loop_
_entity.id
_entity.type
_entity.pdbx_description
1 polymer ?
#
loop_
_entity_poly.entity_id
_entity_poly.type
_entity_poly.pdbx_seq_one_letter_code
_entity_poly.pdbx_strand_id
1 'polypeptide(L)'
;MQTFIKHWNEGATQPLIIPVQVVCNTADEDLIANVRVNSRRAGEWLSMQPEHDGTALLCGSGPSLADTLDDIRARVARGATVFALNGAARFLAERGILPDYQVIIDARERTAELVGPAREHLFASQVHPACFERVPGARVWHLQIGGIESHFPLYEGPYALIGGAASVGNTATCVAYVLGFRELHCYGYDSSHRAGESHAFRQAMNDAEPYTQTEFDGQTYTCSINMKLQAERFQETARALQNAGCTVTVHGDGLLPAMWNAPRETMPEAEKYVRMWALDAYRRTAPGEDCVEIFLSHCPDAREVIDFGCGTGRAALALRAAGVDVTLVDFAPNCRDAEARALPFLQHDLTQPLPLRAEHGFCTDVLEHIPPDEVSAVLDNVLAAARTVLFHVSTVPDAMGALIGQDLHLTVRPHAWWRARLAERANVTYEREAPDASIFIATRNPAQ
;
A
#
# COMPACT_ATOMS: atom_id res chain seq x y z
N MET A 1 6.34 17.01 -5.11
CA MET A 1 6.52 15.64 -4.58
C MET A 1 7.75 15.04 -5.24
N GLN A 2 8.72 14.57 -4.46
CA GLN A 2 9.91 13.89 -5.00
C GLN A 2 9.54 12.41 -5.17
N THR A 3 9.59 11.91 -6.40
CA THR A 3 9.41 10.49 -6.70
C THR A 3 10.66 9.98 -7.41
N PHE A 4 10.78 8.67 -7.58
CA PHE A 4 11.96 8.05 -8.16
C PHE A 4 11.54 7.12 -9.29
N ILE A 5 12.26 7.15 -10.40
CA ILE A 5 12.21 6.10 -11.41
C ILE A 5 13.30 5.09 -11.04
N LYS A 6 12.92 3.83 -10.89
CA LYS A 6 13.85 2.71 -10.74
C LYS A 6 14.07 2.09 -12.11
N HIS A 7 15.31 2.01 -12.53
CA HIS A 7 15.67 1.33 -13.77
C HIS A 7 16.66 0.21 -13.43
N TRP A 8 16.29 -1.02 -13.77
CA TRP A 8 17.14 -2.19 -13.64
C TRP A 8 17.86 -2.42 -14.96
N ASN A 9 19.19 -2.29 -14.97
CA ASN A 9 19.99 -2.75 -16.08
C ASN A 9 20.25 -4.26 -15.96
N GLU A 10 20.29 -4.95 -17.06
CA GLU A 10 20.57 -6.38 -17.11
C GLU A 10 21.93 -6.67 -16.41
N GLY A 11 21.93 -7.57 -15.44
CA GLY A 11 23.11 -7.88 -14.62
C GLY A 11 23.42 -6.90 -13.47
N ALA A 12 22.64 -5.86 -13.26
CA ALA A 12 22.86 -4.94 -12.15
C ALA A 12 22.38 -5.53 -10.81
N THR A 13 23.20 -5.41 -9.77
CA THR A 13 22.86 -5.81 -8.40
C THR A 13 22.03 -4.77 -7.65
N GLN A 14 21.87 -3.57 -8.22
CA GLN A 14 21.08 -2.47 -7.66
C GLN A 14 20.39 -1.69 -8.80
N PRO A 15 19.15 -1.20 -8.59
CA PRO A 15 18.50 -0.35 -9.56
C PRO A 15 19.17 1.02 -9.63
N LEU A 16 19.26 1.58 -10.82
CA LEU A 16 19.54 3.00 -10.99
C LEU A 16 18.31 3.78 -10.47
N ILE A 17 18.51 4.56 -9.42
CA ILE A 17 17.46 5.42 -8.85
C ILE A 17 17.63 6.82 -9.45
N ILE A 18 16.72 7.20 -10.33
CA ILE A 18 16.69 8.54 -10.91
C ILE A 18 15.64 9.35 -10.16
N PRO A 19 16.02 10.37 -9.38
CA PRO A 19 15.06 11.26 -8.76
C PRO A 19 14.31 12.03 -9.85
N VAL A 20 12.98 11.97 -9.82
CA VAL A 20 12.12 12.70 -10.75
C VAL A 20 11.25 13.64 -9.94
N GLN A 21 11.30 14.92 -10.30
CA GLN A 21 10.38 15.89 -9.77
C GLN A 21 9.09 15.80 -10.58
N VAL A 22 8.05 15.17 -10.03
CA VAL A 22 6.71 15.23 -10.60
C VAL A 22 6.12 16.58 -10.23
N VAL A 23 6.01 17.45 -11.20
CA VAL A 23 5.30 18.71 -11.05
C VAL A 23 3.81 18.39 -11.15
N CYS A 24 3.05 18.74 -10.12
CA CYS A 24 1.58 18.71 -10.20
C CYS A 24 1.16 19.65 -11.37
N ASN A 25 0.13 19.24 -12.10
CA ASN A 25 -0.40 20.05 -13.21
C ASN A 25 -1.13 21.34 -12.76
N THR A 26 -1.21 21.57 -11.46
CA THR A 26 -1.87 22.70 -10.79
C THR A 26 -0.95 23.20 -9.67
N ALA A 27 -0.80 24.50 -9.53
CA ALA A 27 -0.01 25.11 -8.47
C ALA A 27 -0.63 24.85 -7.09
N ASP A 28 0.19 24.77 -6.04
CA ASP A 28 -0.28 24.48 -4.69
C ASP A 28 -1.26 25.56 -4.18
N GLU A 29 -1.04 26.83 -4.56
CA GLU A 29 -1.91 27.95 -4.21
C GLU A 29 -3.32 27.78 -4.79
N ASP A 30 -3.42 27.29 -6.03
CA ASP A 30 -4.71 27.04 -6.70
C ASP A 30 -5.42 25.84 -6.06
N LEU A 31 -4.68 24.77 -5.73
CA LEU A 31 -5.22 23.62 -5.00
C LEU A 31 -5.81 24.06 -3.66
N ILE A 32 -5.05 24.82 -2.88
CA ILE A 32 -5.47 25.35 -1.57
C ILE A 32 -6.70 26.26 -1.72
N ALA A 33 -6.72 27.13 -2.75
CA ALA A 33 -7.84 28.02 -3.01
C ALA A 33 -9.12 27.22 -3.33
N ASN A 34 -9.02 26.21 -4.21
CA ASN A 34 -10.13 25.32 -4.55
C ASN A 34 -10.67 24.59 -3.32
N VAL A 35 -9.79 23.99 -2.52
CA VAL A 35 -10.18 23.29 -1.29
C VAL A 35 -10.90 24.22 -0.32
N ARG A 36 -10.40 25.45 -0.10
CA ARG A 36 -11.04 26.44 0.78
C ARG A 36 -12.45 26.82 0.34
N VAL A 37 -12.67 26.94 -0.98
CA VAL A 37 -14.01 27.22 -1.53
C VAL A 37 -14.92 26.02 -1.36
N ASN A 38 -14.44 24.84 -1.73
CA ASN A 38 -15.27 23.63 -1.77
C ASN A 38 -15.55 23.06 -0.38
N SER A 39 -14.65 23.24 0.61
CA SER A 39 -14.88 22.82 2.01
C SER A 39 -16.00 23.59 2.71
N ARG A 40 -16.39 24.74 2.18
CA ARG A 40 -17.51 25.57 2.72
C ARG A 40 -18.85 25.24 2.09
N ARG A 41 -18.89 24.33 1.10
CA ARG A 41 -20.15 23.95 0.43
C ARG A 41 -21.03 23.16 1.41
N ALA A 42 -22.28 23.53 1.45
CA ALA A 42 -23.31 22.70 2.06
C ALA A 42 -23.52 21.49 1.13
N GLY A 43 -23.18 20.31 1.58
CA GLY A 43 -23.28 19.09 0.78
C GLY A 43 -22.95 17.86 1.61
N GLU A 44 -23.21 16.70 1.02
CA GLU A 44 -22.90 15.42 1.64
C GLU A 44 -21.41 15.08 1.45
N TRP A 45 -20.70 14.87 2.53
CA TRP A 45 -19.31 14.44 2.54
C TRP A 45 -19.22 12.91 2.52
N LEU A 46 -18.28 12.38 1.73
CA LEU A 46 -18.02 10.95 1.76
C LEU A 46 -17.42 10.55 3.10
N SER A 47 -18.01 9.53 3.69
CA SER A 47 -17.49 8.85 4.88
C SER A 47 -17.42 7.35 4.63
N MET A 48 -16.67 6.64 5.47
CA MET A 48 -16.57 5.19 5.40
C MET A 48 -17.96 4.56 5.53
N GLN A 49 -18.32 3.75 4.54
CA GLN A 49 -19.56 2.98 4.54
C GLN A 49 -19.31 1.53 4.97
N PRO A 50 -20.31 0.85 5.55
CA PRO A 50 -20.22 -0.58 5.82
C PRO A 50 -19.89 -1.37 4.55
N GLU A 51 -19.11 -2.43 4.72
CA GLU A 51 -18.81 -3.39 3.65
C GLU A 51 -20.09 -4.06 3.14
N HIS A 52 -20.14 -4.33 1.82
CA HIS A 52 -21.24 -5.01 1.17
C HIS A 52 -20.76 -5.84 -0.05
N ASP A 53 -21.57 -6.78 -0.50
CA ASP A 53 -21.27 -7.73 -1.58
C ASP A 53 -21.36 -7.12 -3.00
N GLY A 54 -21.44 -5.81 -3.13
CA GLY A 54 -21.54 -5.13 -4.42
C GLY A 54 -20.23 -5.18 -5.21
N THR A 55 -20.35 -5.28 -6.54
CA THR A 55 -19.23 -5.21 -7.47
C THR A 55 -19.08 -3.80 -8.01
N ALA A 56 -17.89 -3.20 -7.92
CA ALA A 56 -17.56 -1.90 -8.51
C ALA A 56 -16.84 -2.07 -9.86
N LEU A 57 -17.36 -1.42 -10.92
CA LEU A 57 -16.71 -1.32 -12.23
C LEU A 57 -16.10 0.08 -12.38
N LEU A 58 -14.78 0.16 -12.27
CA LEU A 58 -14.01 1.40 -12.32
C LEU A 58 -13.57 1.63 -13.77
N CYS A 59 -14.23 2.54 -14.48
CA CYS A 59 -14.03 2.77 -15.90
C CYS A 59 -13.19 4.03 -16.14
N GLY A 60 -11.89 3.84 -16.42
CA GLY A 60 -10.95 4.86 -16.88
C GLY A 60 -11.19 5.22 -18.35
N SER A 61 -10.28 6.02 -18.91
CA SER A 61 -10.39 6.51 -20.29
C SER A 61 -9.41 5.81 -21.26
N GLY A 62 -8.65 4.82 -20.81
CA GLY A 62 -7.64 4.15 -21.64
C GLY A 62 -8.24 3.45 -22.87
N PRO A 63 -7.41 3.20 -23.90
CA PRO A 63 -7.87 2.68 -25.20
C PRO A 63 -8.66 1.38 -25.12
N SER A 64 -8.34 0.47 -24.19
CA SER A 64 -9.02 -0.82 -24.03
C SER A 64 -10.47 -0.71 -23.54
N LEU A 65 -10.89 0.45 -23.02
CA LEU A 65 -12.27 0.65 -22.56
C LEU A 65 -13.28 0.33 -23.66
N ALA A 66 -12.99 0.70 -24.92
CA ALA A 66 -13.88 0.48 -26.05
C ALA A 66 -14.15 -1.01 -26.32
N ASP A 67 -13.15 -1.87 -26.09
CA ASP A 67 -13.23 -3.31 -26.36
C ASP A 67 -13.91 -4.09 -25.23
N THR A 68 -14.01 -3.49 -24.04
CA THR A 68 -14.53 -4.14 -22.84
C THR A 68 -16.01 -3.82 -22.55
N LEU A 69 -16.67 -3.05 -23.41
CA LEU A 69 -18.06 -2.57 -23.20
C LEU A 69 -19.07 -3.71 -23.00
N ASP A 70 -18.89 -4.83 -23.69
CA ASP A 70 -19.82 -5.96 -23.58
C ASP A 70 -19.68 -6.69 -22.23
N ASP A 71 -18.49 -6.83 -21.69
CA ASP A 71 -18.28 -7.35 -20.33
C ASP A 71 -18.86 -6.39 -19.28
N ILE A 72 -18.62 -5.07 -19.44
CA ILE A 72 -19.22 -4.05 -18.58
C ILE A 72 -20.76 -4.17 -18.58
N ARG A 73 -21.40 -4.25 -19.76
CA ARG A 73 -22.86 -4.43 -19.87
C ARG A 73 -23.36 -5.69 -19.18
N ALA A 74 -22.64 -6.80 -19.39
CA ALA A 74 -22.97 -8.07 -18.76
C ALA A 74 -22.93 -8.01 -17.22
N ARG A 75 -21.97 -7.28 -16.65
CA ARG A 75 -21.85 -7.08 -15.21
C ARG A 75 -22.90 -6.11 -14.67
N VAL A 76 -23.16 -5.02 -15.39
CA VAL A 76 -24.27 -4.09 -15.05
C VAL A 76 -25.62 -4.82 -15.02
N ALA A 77 -25.88 -5.72 -15.98
CA ALA A 77 -27.08 -6.54 -15.99
C ALA A 77 -27.20 -7.47 -14.76
N ARG A 78 -26.08 -7.77 -14.09
CA ARG A 78 -26.02 -8.54 -12.83
C ARG A 78 -26.02 -7.66 -11.58
N GLY A 79 -26.18 -6.34 -11.73
CA GLY A 79 -26.28 -5.41 -10.61
C GLY A 79 -24.96 -4.73 -10.20
N ALA A 80 -23.92 -4.81 -11.02
CA ALA A 80 -22.68 -4.11 -10.74
C ALA A 80 -22.83 -2.59 -10.87
N THR A 81 -22.13 -1.84 -10.02
CA THR A 81 -22.12 -0.38 -9.93
C THR A 81 -20.99 0.21 -10.78
N VAL A 82 -21.31 1.18 -11.64
CA VAL A 82 -20.37 1.78 -12.57
C VAL A 82 -19.82 3.11 -12.03
N PHE A 83 -18.51 3.18 -11.89
CA PHE A 83 -17.74 4.40 -11.60
C PHE A 83 -17.07 4.86 -12.89
N ALA A 84 -17.46 5.98 -13.42
CA ALA A 84 -16.84 6.59 -14.59
C ALA A 84 -15.83 7.67 -14.15
N LEU A 85 -14.61 7.58 -14.66
CA LEU A 85 -13.53 8.48 -14.30
C LEU A 85 -13.37 9.58 -15.34
N ASN A 86 -13.39 10.84 -14.87
CA ASN A 86 -13.28 12.00 -15.75
C ASN A 86 -14.25 11.91 -16.97
N GLY A 87 -13.71 12.04 -18.19
CA GLY A 87 -14.50 12.01 -19.44
C GLY A 87 -15.14 10.67 -19.80
N ALA A 88 -14.79 9.56 -19.13
CA ALA A 88 -15.40 8.25 -19.39
C ALA A 88 -16.92 8.25 -19.15
N ALA A 89 -17.46 9.14 -18.32
CA ALA A 89 -18.89 9.26 -18.07
C ALA A 89 -19.69 9.53 -19.36
N ARG A 90 -19.23 10.48 -20.17
CA ARG A 90 -19.88 10.80 -21.44
C ARG A 90 -19.74 9.65 -22.45
N PHE A 91 -18.54 9.09 -22.56
CA PHE A 91 -18.25 7.98 -23.45
C PHE A 91 -19.15 6.75 -23.20
N LEU A 92 -19.35 6.38 -21.93
CA LEU A 92 -20.21 5.28 -21.52
C LEU A 92 -21.68 5.60 -21.74
N ALA A 93 -22.14 6.79 -21.39
CA ALA A 93 -23.54 7.20 -21.54
C ALA A 93 -23.97 7.22 -23.01
N GLU A 94 -23.11 7.71 -23.94
CA GLU A 94 -23.35 7.67 -25.40
C GLU A 94 -23.47 6.24 -25.93
N ARG A 95 -22.96 5.24 -25.19
CA ARG A 95 -23.04 3.81 -25.54
C ARG A 95 -24.08 3.04 -24.72
N GLY A 96 -25.00 3.77 -24.09
CA GLY A 96 -26.13 3.20 -23.36
C GLY A 96 -25.81 2.67 -21.97
N ILE A 97 -24.63 3.02 -21.41
CA ILE A 97 -24.23 2.68 -20.04
C ILE A 97 -24.23 3.97 -19.22
N LEU A 98 -25.31 4.25 -18.49
CA LEU A 98 -25.36 5.39 -17.57
C LEU A 98 -24.57 5.05 -16.29
N PRO A 99 -23.45 5.75 -16.00
CA PRO A 99 -22.71 5.50 -14.77
C PRO A 99 -23.53 5.81 -13.52
N ASP A 100 -23.31 5.05 -12.47
CA ASP A 100 -23.86 5.34 -11.15
C ASP A 100 -23.09 6.51 -10.51
N TYR A 101 -21.76 6.51 -10.65
CA TYR A 101 -20.89 7.56 -10.13
C TYR A 101 -19.97 8.12 -11.21
N GLN A 102 -19.78 9.45 -11.20
CA GLN A 102 -18.65 10.07 -11.86
C GLN A 102 -17.65 10.57 -10.83
N VAL A 103 -16.38 10.18 -10.97
CA VAL A 103 -15.29 10.59 -10.06
C VAL A 103 -14.36 11.58 -10.77
N ILE A 104 -14.11 12.74 -10.15
CA ILE A 104 -13.20 13.78 -10.65
C ILE A 104 -12.27 14.23 -9.51
N ILE A 105 -10.97 14.35 -9.83
CA ILE A 105 -9.94 14.85 -8.88
C ILE A 105 -9.12 16.02 -9.44
N ASP A 106 -9.12 16.26 -10.75
CA ASP A 106 -8.28 17.26 -11.41
C ASP A 106 -8.75 18.67 -11.05
N ALA A 107 -7.81 19.50 -10.61
CA ALA A 107 -8.06 20.83 -10.06
C ALA A 107 -8.14 21.95 -11.11
N ARG A 108 -7.83 21.67 -12.37
CA ARG A 108 -7.83 22.70 -13.44
C ARG A 108 -9.25 23.10 -13.82
N GLU A 109 -9.46 24.39 -14.15
CA GLU A 109 -10.77 24.92 -14.53
C GLU A 109 -11.40 24.16 -15.71
N ARG A 110 -10.60 23.86 -16.75
CA ARG A 110 -11.07 23.12 -17.94
C ARG A 110 -11.58 21.70 -17.64
N THR A 111 -11.30 21.15 -16.47
CA THR A 111 -11.84 19.86 -16.03
C THR A 111 -13.36 19.88 -15.95
N ALA A 112 -13.97 21.04 -15.79
CA ALA A 112 -15.43 21.20 -15.86
C ALA A 112 -16.03 20.70 -17.20
N GLU A 113 -15.25 20.68 -18.29
CA GLU A 113 -15.70 20.14 -19.58
C GLU A 113 -15.85 18.62 -19.57
N LEU A 114 -15.18 17.92 -18.62
CA LEU A 114 -15.25 16.47 -18.46
C LEU A 114 -16.47 16.03 -17.64
N VAL A 115 -17.15 16.96 -17.00
CA VAL A 115 -18.40 16.65 -16.28
C VAL A 115 -19.43 16.12 -17.29
N GLY A 116 -19.90 14.90 -17.05
CA GLY A 116 -20.80 14.16 -17.93
C GLY A 116 -21.98 13.54 -17.18
N PRO A 117 -22.84 12.80 -17.89
CA PRO A 117 -23.98 12.14 -17.29
C PRO A 117 -23.57 11.06 -16.30
N ALA A 118 -24.09 11.10 -15.08
CA ALA A 118 -24.02 10.06 -14.07
C ALA A 118 -25.20 10.24 -13.10
N ARG A 119 -25.54 9.21 -12.32
CA ARG A 119 -26.58 9.30 -11.30
C ARG A 119 -26.14 10.19 -10.13
N GLU A 120 -24.89 10.03 -9.72
CA GLU A 120 -24.23 10.83 -8.69
C GLU A 120 -22.82 11.26 -9.13
N HIS A 121 -22.35 12.36 -8.56
CA HIS A 121 -21.03 12.90 -8.84
C HIS A 121 -20.21 12.99 -7.54
N LEU A 122 -18.98 12.47 -7.58
CA LEU A 122 -18.06 12.40 -6.48
C LEU A 122 -16.83 13.25 -6.84
N PHE A 123 -16.74 14.46 -6.29
CA PHE A 123 -15.67 15.40 -6.60
C PHE A 123 -14.74 15.59 -5.41
N ALA A 124 -13.44 15.48 -5.64
CA ALA A 124 -12.45 15.82 -4.63
C ALA A 124 -12.55 17.31 -4.27
N SER A 125 -12.29 17.66 -3.03
CA SER A 125 -12.37 19.06 -2.55
C SER A 125 -11.43 20.00 -3.31
N GLN A 126 -10.36 19.50 -3.92
CA GLN A 126 -9.43 20.24 -4.74
C GLN A 126 -9.91 20.56 -6.17
N VAL A 127 -10.97 19.92 -6.63
CA VAL A 127 -11.53 20.12 -7.99
C VAL A 127 -11.93 21.59 -8.17
N HIS A 128 -11.70 22.13 -9.36
CA HIS A 128 -12.04 23.53 -9.63
C HIS A 128 -13.53 23.81 -9.37
N PRO A 129 -13.90 24.90 -8.70
CA PRO A 129 -15.30 25.23 -8.37
C PRO A 129 -16.28 25.18 -9.55
N ALA A 130 -15.83 25.45 -10.77
CA ALA A 130 -16.64 25.36 -11.99
C ALA A 130 -17.24 23.96 -12.24
N CYS A 131 -16.62 22.87 -11.73
CA CYS A 131 -17.22 21.53 -11.80
C CYS A 131 -18.45 21.44 -10.91
N PHE A 132 -18.38 21.98 -9.71
CA PHE A 132 -19.50 22.03 -8.78
C PHE A 132 -20.63 22.96 -9.22
N GLU A 133 -20.33 24.01 -10.00
CA GLU A 133 -21.35 24.89 -10.60
C GLU A 133 -22.18 24.11 -11.62
N ARG A 134 -21.59 23.16 -12.33
CA ARG A 134 -22.32 22.25 -13.26
C ARG A 134 -23.17 21.21 -12.54
N VAL A 135 -22.74 20.79 -11.35
CA VAL A 135 -23.43 19.78 -10.53
C VAL A 135 -23.44 20.22 -9.06
N PRO A 136 -24.36 21.13 -8.67
CA PRO A 136 -24.40 21.66 -7.31
C PRO A 136 -24.61 20.59 -6.22
N GLY A 137 -25.22 19.46 -6.56
CA GLY A 137 -25.44 18.31 -5.64
C GLY A 137 -24.31 17.29 -5.60
N ALA A 138 -23.14 17.56 -6.19
CA ALA A 138 -22.00 16.64 -6.13
C ALA A 138 -21.54 16.44 -4.68
N ARG A 139 -21.29 15.18 -4.31
CA ARG A 139 -20.72 14.82 -3.01
C ARG A 139 -19.23 15.14 -2.99
N VAL A 140 -18.73 15.55 -1.84
CA VAL A 140 -17.35 16.03 -1.66
C VAL A 140 -16.55 15.05 -0.80
N TRP A 141 -15.26 14.97 -1.05
CA TRP A 141 -14.33 14.24 -0.22
C TRP A 141 -12.93 14.90 -0.27
N HIS A 142 -12.14 14.73 0.79
CA HIS A 142 -10.76 15.23 0.80
C HIS A 142 -9.80 14.20 0.20
N LEU A 143 -9.04 14.63 -0.82
CA LEU A 143 -7.90 13.88 -1.30
C LEU A 143 -6.71 14.11 -0.37
N GLN A 144 -6.08 13.03 0.07
CA GLN A 144 -4.84 13.10 0.83
C GLN A 144 -3.69 13.53 -0.08
N ILE A 145 -3.19 14.76 0.13
CA ILE A 145 -2.07 15.33 -0.60
C ILE A 145 -1.04 15.81 0.42
N GLY A 146 0.10 15.10 0.53
CA GLY A 146 1.14 15.41 1.52
C GLY A 146 1.59 16.87 1.47
N GLY A 147 1.51 17.56 2.59
CA GLY A 147 1.90 18.94 2.79
C GLY A 147 0.82 19.99 2.53
N ILE A 148 -0.31 19.60 1.93
CA ILE A 148 -1.44 20.54 1.66
C ILE A 148 -2.51 20.47 2.75
N GLU A 149 -2.68 19.33 3.40
CA GLU A 149 -3.74 19.10 4.40
C GLU A 149 -3.72 20.13 5.54
N SER A 150 -2.54 20.62 5.93
CA SER A 150 -2.40 21.62 6.98
C SER A 150 -2.91 23.01 6.59
N HIS A 151 -3.18 23.26 5.30
CA HIS A 151 -3.58 24.56 4.76
C HIS A 151 -5.09 24.74 4.61
N PHE A 152 -5.89 23.69 4.80
CA PHE A 152 -7.34 23.80 4.67
C PHE A 152 -8.08 23.38 5.93
N PRO A 153 -9.21 24.03 6.26
CA PRO A 153 -10.04 23.60 7.35
C PRO A 153 -10.68 22.27 6.96
N LEU A 154 -10.47 21.25 7.78
CA LEU A 154 -11.18 19.99 7.65
C LEU A 154 -12.66 20.22 7.98
N TYR A 155 -13.53 19.50 7.29
CA TYR A 155 -14.94 19.45 7.65
C TYR A 155 -15.10 18.85 9.06
N GLU A 156 -15.91 19.49 9.93
CA GLU A 156 -16.06 19.06 11.32
C GLU A 156 -16.92 17.80 11.51
N GLY A 157 -17.58 17.34 10.45
CA GLY A 157 -18.37 16.11 10.46
C GLY A 157 -17.57 14.85 10.08
N PRO A 158 -18.21 13.68 10.05
CA PRO A 158 -17.56 12.46 9.62
C PRO A 158 -17.25 12.53 8.12
N TYR A 159 -15.98 12.36 7.76
CA TYR A 159 -15.53 12.27 6.37
C TYR A 159 -14.36 11.29 6.24
N ALA A 160 -14.10 10.84 5.03
CA ALA A 160 -12.94 10.05 4.71
C ALA A 160 -11.84 10.93 4.08
N LEU A 161 -10.60 10.78 4.56
CA LEU A 161 -9.42 11.29 3.89
C LEU A 161 -8.90 10.18 2.98
N ILE A 162 -9.01 10.38 1.65
CA ILE A 162 -8.81 9.32 0.67
C ILE A 162 -7.46 9.50 -0.02
N GLY A 163 -6.62 8.46 -0.01
CA GLY A 163 -5.35 8.40 -0.69
C GLY A 163 -5.45 7.97 -2.16
N GLY A 164 -4.31 7.60 -2.76
CA GLY A 164 -4.24 7.12 -4.14
C GLY A 164 -3.84 8.18 -5.17
N ALA A 165 -3.20 9.25 -4.75
CA ALA A 165 -2.97 10.53 -5.42
C ALA A 165 -2.23 10.55 -6.78
N ALA A 166 -1.76 9.42 -7.32
CA ALA A 166 -1.02 9.42 -8.59
C ALA A 166 -1.93 9.64 -9.81
N SER A 167 -3.20 9.25 -9.72
CA SER A 167 -4.18 9.40 -10.80
C SER A 167 -5.62 9.26 -10.28
N VAL A 168 -6.58 9.72 -11.08
CA VAL A 168 -8.00 9.48 -10.78
C VAL A 168 -8.32 7.99 -10.70
N GLY A 169 -7.64 7.14 -11.47
CA GLY A 169 -7.79 5.68 -11.42
C GLY A 169 -7.41 5.11 -10.07
N ASN A 170 -6.20 5.39 -9.59
CA ASN A 170 -5.73 4.91 -8.29
C ASN A 170 -6.64 5.41 -7.16
N THR A 171 -7.02 6.68 -7.21
CA THR A 171 -7.90 7.27 -6.19
C THR A 171 -9.31 6.66 -6.21
N ALA A 172 -9.86 6.38 -7.39
CA ALA A 172 -11.21 5.80 -7.50
C ALA A 172 -11.31 4.39 -6.89
N THR A 173 -10.22 3.59 -6.90
CA THR A 173 -10.20 2.31 -6.18
C THR A 173 -10.37 2.51 -4.68
N CYS A 174 -9.71 3.53 -4.11
CA CYS A 174 -9.87 3.89 -2.71
C CYS A 174 -11.25 4.49 -2.41
N VAL A 175 -11.83 5.27 -3.33
CA VAL A 175 -13.22 5.78 -3.20
C VAL A 175 -14.22 4.63 -3.17
N ALA A 176 -14.08 3.64 -4.04
CA ALA A 176 -14.93 2.45 -4.05
C ALA A 176 -14.82 1.67 -2.72
N TYR A 177 -13.60 1.51 -2.20
CA TYR A 177 -13.37 0.90 -0.88
C TYR A 177 -14.09 1.65 0.25
N VAL A 178 -13.98 2.99 0.27
CA VAL A 178 -14.65 3.85 1.26
C VAL A 178 -16.18 3.72 1.16
N LEU A 179 -16.72 3.52 -0.03
CA LEU A 179 -18.15 3.27 -0.26
C LEU A 179 -18.59 1.83 0.07
N GLY A 180 -17.69 0.97 0.57
CA GLY A 180 -18.00 -0.37 1.06
C GLY A 180 -17.76 -1.50 0.07
N PHE A 181 -17.35 -1.23 -1.18
CA PHE A 181 -17.07 -2.25 -2.18
C PHE A 181 -15.79 -3.01 -1.84
N ARG A 182 -15.81 -4.34 -2.08
CA ARG A 182 -14.63 -5.22 -1.93
C ARG A 182 -14.30 -5.99 -3.21
N GLU A 183 -15.20 -6.04 -4.18
CA GLU A 183 -14.96 -6.58 -5.51
C GLU A 183 -14.80 -5.44 -6.52
N LEU A 184 -13.58 -5.22 -7.02
CA LEU A 184 -13.19 -4.09 -7.87
C LEU A 184 -12.73 -4.59 -9.23
N HIS A 185 -13.35 -4.12 -10.32
CA HIS A 185 -12.96 -4.37 -11.70
C HIS A 185 -12.55 -3.08 -12.38
N CYS A 186 -11.29 -2.98 -12.82
CA CYS A 186 -10.72 -1.81 -13.48
C CYS A 186 -10.73 -2.00 -15.00
N TYR A 187 -11.34 -1.08 -15.74
CA TYR A 187 -11.43 -1.05 -17.21
C TYR A 187 -10.86 0.24 -17.75
N GLY A 188 -10.14 0.17 -18.90
CA GLY A 188 -9.51 1.37 -19.45
C GLY A 188 -8.43 1.98 -18.55
N TYR A 189 -7.73 1.14 -17.79
CA TYR A 189 -6.59 1.50 -16.93
C TYR A 189 -5.26 1.19 -17.64
N ASP A 190 -5.19 1.45 -18.95
CA ASP A 190 -4.09 0.98 -19.81
C ASP A 190 -2.73 1.52 -19.41
N SER A 191 -2.66 2.77 -18.98
CA SER A 191 -1.40 3.50 -18.71
C SER A 191 -0.39 3.40 -19.86
N SER A 192 -0.89 3.27 -21.10
CA SER A 192 -0.11 3.25 -22.33
C SER A 192 -0.97 3.64 -23.51
N HIS A 193 -0.31 4.03 -24.61
CA HIS A 193 -0.97 4.29 -25.89
C HIS A 193 -1.24 3.00 -26.66
N ARG A 194 -2.30 3.00 -27.46
CA ARG A 194 -2.59 1.98 -28.45
C ARG A 194 -2.77 2.64 -29.82
N ALA A 195 -2.02 2.23 -30.84
CA ALA A 195 -2.05 2.80 -32.18
C ALA A 195 -1.90 4.34 -32.21
N GLY A 196 -1.10 4.90 -31.29
CA GLY A 196 -0.89 6.36 -31.16
C GLY A 196 -1.91 7.10 -30.31
N GLU A 197 -2.99 6.44 -29.90
CA GLU A 197 -4.03 7.04 -29.06
C GLU A 197 -3.81 6.71 -27.59
N SER A 198 -3.89 7.72 -26.73
CA SER A 198 -3.76 7.57 -25.27
C SER A 198 -5.08 7.26 -24.57
N HIS A 199 -6.21 7.43 -25.26
CA HIS A 199 -7.56 7.27 -24.73
C HIS A 199 -8.49 6.61 -25.74
N ALA A 200 -9.55 5.98 -25.26
CA ALA A 200 -10.63 5.41 -26.08
C ALA A 200 -11.43 6.46 -26.86
N PHE A 201 -11.26 7.74 -26.51
CA PHE A 201 -11.88 8.90 -27.15
C PHE A 201 -10.97 10.13 -26.99
N ARG A 202 -11.08 11.08 -27.90
CA ARG A 202 -10.21 12.27 -27.90
C ARG A 202 -10.40 13.12 -26.64
N GLN A 203 -9.28 13.40 -25.97
CA GLN A 203 -9.20 14.31 -24.81
C GLN A 203 -8.11 15.34 -25.07
N ALA A 204 -8.48 16.52 -25.55
CA ALA A 204 -7.57 17.60 -25.93
C ALA A 204 -6.65 18.08 -24.78
N MET A 205 -6.96 17.74 -23.54
CA MET A 205 -6.19 18.12 -22.35
C MET A 205 -4.79 17.48 -22.29
N ASN A 206 -4.57 16.37 -22.99
CA ASN A 206 -3.34 15.58 -22.93
C ASN A 206 -2.58 15.55 -24.28
N ASP A 207 -3.04 16.28 -25.30
CA ASP A 207 -2.45 16.27 -26.66
C ASP A 207 -0.96 16.72 -26.69
N ALA A 208 -0.48 17.42 -25.67
CA ALA A 208 0.90 17.92 -25.58
C ALA A 208 1.80 17.14 -24.60
N GLU A 209 1.33 16.04 -24.03
CA GLU A 209 2.12 15.28 -23.07
C GLU A 209 3.24 14.48 -23.77
N PRO A 210 4.53 14.68 -23.41
CA PRO A 210 5.61 13.91 -24.02
C PRO A 210 5.51 12.43 -23.63
N TYR A 211 5.79 11.56 -24.60
CA TYR A 211 5.77 10.10 -24.40
C TYR A 211 7.13 9.47 -24.67
N THR A 212 7.34 8.31 -24.11
CA THR A 212 8.53 7.47 -24.23
C THR A 212 8.13 6.02 -24.47
N GLN A 213 9.10 5.15 -24.65
CA GLN A 213 8.88 3.72 -24.71
C GLN A 213 9.36 3.06 -23.41
N THR A 214 8.61 2.08 -22.96
CA THR A 214 8.92 1.26 -21.78
C THR A 214 8.76 -0.21 -22.17
N GLU A 215 9.76 -1.02 -21.88
CA GLU A 215 9.69 -2.47 -22.06
C GLU A 215 9.17 -3.14 -20.79
N PHE A 216 8.27 -4.08 -20.94
CA PHE A 216 7.79 -4.96 -19.89
C PHE A 216 7.45 -6.32 -20.47
N ASP A 217 8.00 -7.40 -19.90
CA ASP A 217 7.81 -8.81 -20.32
C ASP A 217 7.99 -9.02 -21.82
N GLY A 218 9.06 -8.46 -22.38
CA GLY A 218 9.41 -8.56 -23.81
C GLY A 218 8.52 -7.77 -24.77
N GLN A 219 7.56 -6.98 -24.23
CA GLN A 219 6.69 -6.10 -25.03
C GLN A 219 7.05 -4.63 -24.80
N THR A 220 7.04 -3.83 -25.88
CA THR A 220 7.28 -2.39 -25.81
C THR A 220 5.97 -1.63 -25.74
N TYR A 221 5.82 -0.78 -24.73
CA TYR A 221 4.68 0.10 -24.52
C TYR A 221 5.07 1.55 -24.73
N THR A 222 4.28 2.28 -25.51
CA THR A 222 4.39 3.75 -25.61
C THR A 222 3.58 4.37 -24.47
N CYS A 223 4.21 5.17 -23.62
CA CYS A 223 3.55 5.79 -22.47
C CYS A 223 4.21 7.12 -22.12
N SER A 224 3.49 8.01 -21.43
CA SER A 224 4.11 9.15 -20.77
C SER A 224 4.77 8.71 -19.45
N ILE A 225 5.66 9.56 -18.90
CA ILE A 225 6.24 9.33 -17.56
C ILE A 225 5.11 9.23 -16.51
N ASN A 226 4.07 10.05 -16.63
CA ASN A 226 2.92 9.99 -15.72
C ASN A 226 2.17 8.68 -15.81
N MET A 227 1.94 8.14 -17.02
CA MET A 227 1.32 6.83 -17.22
C MET A 227 2.14 5.71 -16.60
N LYS A 228 3.47 5.73 -16.75
CA LYS A 228 4.35 4.75 -16.12
C LYS A 228 4.25 4.82 -14.60
N LEU A 229 4.33 6.02 -14.02
CA LEU A 229 4.16 6.21 -12.57
C LEU A 229 2.78 5.76 -12.07
N GLN A 230 1.71 5.99 -12.84
CA GLN A 230 0.37 5.49 -12.52
C GLN A 230 0.35 3.97 -12.43
N ALA A 231 0.96 3.27 -13.40
CA ALA A 231 1.02 1.81 -13.42
C ALA A 231 1.81 1.27 -12.21
N GLU A 232 2.95 1.88 -11.87
CA GLU A 232 3.76 1.51 -10.70
C GLU A 232 3.01 1.76 -9.39
N ARG A 233 2.41 2.93 -9.20
CA ARG A 233 1.65 3.30 -8.00
C ARG A 233 0.35 2.50 -7.85
N PHE A 234 -0.26 2.10 -8.95
CA PHE A 234 -1.42 1.21 -8.91
C PHE A 234 -1.09 -0.11 -8.24
N GLN A 235 0.10 -0.68 -8.50
CA GLN A 235 0.55 -1.92 -7.86
C GLN A 235 0.52 -1.80 -6.33
N GLU A 236 1.04 -0.70 -5.80
CA GLU A 236 1.06 -0.43 -4.35
C GLU A 236 -0.35 -0.26 -3.77
N THR A 237 -1.17 0.58 -4.43
CA THR A 237 -2.53 0.86 -3.99
C THR A 237 -3.42 -0.39 -4.02
N ALA A 238 -3.39 -1.13 -5.13
CA ALA A 238 -4.21 -2.33 -5.30
C ALA A 238 -3.82 -3.45 -4.33
N ARG A 239 -2.53 -3.58 -4.00
CA ARG A 239 -2.06 -4.53 -2.97
C ARG A 239 -2.53 -4.14 -1.57
N ALA A 240 -2.44 -2.86 -1.23
CA ALA A 240 -2.97 -2.38 0.05
C ALA A 240 -4.48 -2.68 0.17
N LEU A 241 -5.24 -2.52 -0.92
CA LEU A 241 -6.66 -2.88 -0.97
C LEU A 241 -6.88 -4.40 -0.87
N GLN A 242 -6.04 -5.23 -1.52
CA GLN A 242 -6.10 -6.69 -1.37
C GLN A 242 -5.85 -7.11 0.09
N ASN A 243 -4.85 -6.51 0.74
CA ASN A 243 -4.58 -6.76 2.16
C ASN A 243 -5.74 -6.30 3.07
N ALA A 244 -6.52 -5.31 2.63
CA ALA A 244 -7.74 -4.86 3.30
C ALA A 244 -9.00 -5.66 2.90
N GLY A 245 -8.83 -6.82 2.24
CA GLY A 245 -9.92 -7.74 1.90
C GLY A 245 -10.57 -7.52 0.52
N CYS A 246 -10.01 -6.65 -0.33
CA CYS A 246 -10.54 -6.46 -1.68
C CYS A 246 -10.03 -7.50 -2.67
N THR A 247 -10.88 -7.85 -3.65
CA THR A 247 -10.48 -8.47 -4.90
C THR A 247 -10.31 -7.39 -5.96
N VAL A 248 -9.15 -7.31 -6.60
CA VAL A 248 -8.87 -6.32 -7.66
C VAL A 248 -8.55 -7.05 -8.95
N THR A 249 -9.37 -6.85 -9.97
CA THR A 249 -9.20 -7.39 -11.32
C THR A 249 -8.98 -6.24 -12.30
N VAL A 250 -7.95 -6.34 -13.14
CA VAL A 250 -7.66 -5.34 -14.16
C VAL A 250 -7.85 -5.94 -15.54
N HIS A 251 -8.65 -5.27 -16.36
CA HIS A 251 -9.00 -5.67 -17.73
C HIS A 251 -8.28 -4.80 -18.74
N GLY A 252 -8.00 -5.37 -19.92
CA GLY A 252 -7.31 -4.68 -21.02
C GLY A 252 -5.93 -5.24 -21.29
N ASP A 253 -5.20 -4.58 -22.19
CA ASP A 253 -3.92 -5.06 -22.75
C ASP A 253 -2.81 -3.98 -22.73
N GLY A 254 -3.01 -2.88 -22.00
CA GLY A 254 -2.01 -1.83 -21.80
C GLY A 254 -0.90 -2.21 -20.81
N LEU A 255 0.00 -1.27 -20.54
CA LEU A 255 1.12 -1.45 -19.61
C LEU A 255 0.66 -1.84 -18.20
N LEU A 256 -0.34 -1.14 -17.64
CA LEU A 256 -0.81 -1.42 -16.29
C LEU A 256 -1.47 -2.80 -16.18
N PRO A 257 -2.39 -3.22 -17.08
CA PRO A 257 -2.90 -4.59 -17.10
C PRO A 257 -1.80 -5.64 -17.24
N ALA A 258 -0.81 -5.42 -18.10
CA ALA A 258 0.32 -6.33 -18.27
C ALA A 258 1.12 -6.48 -16.96
N MET A 259 1.46 -5.36 -16.32
CA MET A 259 2.19 -5.37 -15.04
C MET A 259 1.39 -6.02 -13.90
N TRP A 260 0.07 -5.80 -13.85
CA TRP A 260 -0.78 -6.33 -12.78
C TRP A 260 -1.04 -7.83 -12.93
N ASN A 261 -1.31 -8.28 -14.15
CA ASN A 261 -1.67 -9.66 -14.46
C ASN A 261 -0.44 -10.56 -14.70
N ALA A 262 0.77 -10.00 -14.76
CA ALA A 262 1.99 -10.79 -14.93
C ALA A 262 2.12 -11.82 -13.79
N PRO A 263 2.53 -13.06 -14.11
CA PRO A 263 2.88 -14.02 -13.08
C PRO A 263 3.94 -13.41 -12.15
N ARG A 264 3.68 -13.37 -10.87
CA ARG A 264 4.72 -12.97 -9.92
C ARG A 264 5.75 -14.07 -9.85
N GLU A 265 7.02 -13.74 -10.04
CA GLU A 265 8.10 -14.62 -9.61
C GLU A 265 7.97 -14.79 -8.09
N THR A 266 7.54 -15.96 -7.67
CA THR A 266 7.54 -16.32 -6.24
C THR A 266 8.98 -16.60 -5.85
N MET A 267 9.62 -15.63 -5.23
CA MET A 267 10.95 -15.81 -4.66
C MET A 267 10.82 -16.50 -3.31
N PRO A 268 11.60 -17.57 -3.04
CA PRO A 268 11.67 -18.15 -1.70
C PRO A 268 11.99 -17.10 -0.65
N GLU A 269 11.32 -17.13 0.51
CA GLU A 269 11.51 -16.12 1.56
C GLU A 269 12.98 -15.93 1.94
N ALA A 270 13.73 -17.03 2.07
CA ALA A 270 15.16 -16.96 2.37
C ALA A 270 15.96 -16.17 1.32
N GLU A 271 15.66 -16.34 0.03
CA GLU A 271 16.32 -15.59 -1.05
C GLU A 271 15.90 -14.12 -1.05
N LYS A 272 14.62 -13.84 -0.78
CA LYS A 272 14.07 -12.49 -0.66
C LYS A 272 14.88 -11.68 0.36
N TYR A 273 15.08 -12.23 1.55
CA TYR A 273 15.80 -11.52 2.61
C TYR A 273 17.33 -11.46 2.38
N VAL A 274 17.92 -12.46 1.74
CA VAL A 274 19.32 -12.34 1.28
C VAL A 274 19.50 -11.15 0.33
N ARG A 275 18.55 -10.92 -0.59
CA ARG A 275 18.57 -9.76 -1.48
C ARG A 275 18.30 -8.45 -0.74
N MET A 276 17.33 -8.43 0.18
CA MET A 276 17.03 -7.22 0.97
C MET A 276 18.20 -6.80 1.83
N TRP A 277 18.83 -7.72 2.56
CA TRP A 277 20.00 -7.43 3.39
C TRP A 277 21.27 -7.07 2.60
N ALA A 278 21.30 -7.24 1.29
CA ALA A 278 22.34 -6.70 0.43
C ALA A 278 22.17 -5.19 0.12
N LEU A 279 21.01 -4.59 0.44
CA LEU A 279 20.69 -3.20 0.15
C LEU A 279 20.96 -2.31 1.37
N ASP A 280 21.87 -1.34 1.24
CA ASP A 280 22.16 -0.37 2.31
C ASP A 280 20.92 0.41 2.77
N ALA A 281 19.97 0.68 1.84
CA ALA A 281 18.73 1.35 2.16
C ALA A 281 17.89 0.56 3.18
N TYR A 282 17.81 -0.77 3.02
CA TYR A 282 17.08 -1.64 3.94
C TYR A 282 17.78 -1.77 5.29
N ARG A 283 19.10 -1.92 5.30
CA ARG A 283 19.89 -1.98 6.53
C ARG A 283 19.71 -0.75 7.42
N ARG A 284 19.56 0.45 6.82
CA ARG A 284 19.36 1.70 7.59
C ARG A 284 18.04 1.79 8.31
N THR A 285 17.02 1.05 7.86
CA THR A 285 15.67 1.07 8.43
C THR A 285 15.43 -0.08 9.41
N ALA A 286 16.47 -0.89 9.71
CA ALA A 286 16.32 -2.00 10.65
C ALA A 286 15.89 -1.48 12.04
N PRO A 287 14.71 -1.88 12.52
CA PRO A 287 14.15 -1.41 13.79
C PRO A 287 14.65 -2.24 14.98
N GLY A 288 14.04 -2.02 16.15
CA GLY A 288 14.22 -2.82 17.34
C GLY A 288 15.06 -2.15 18.43
N GLU A 289 15.96 -1.23 18.10
CA GLU A 289 16.73 -0.49 19.11
C GLU A 289 15.81 0.28 20.08
N ASP A 290 14.73 0.88 19.55
CA ASP A 290 13.74 1.63 20.34
C ASP A 290 12.93 0.76 21.31
N CYS A 291 12.92 -0.55 21.11
CA CYS A 291 12.24 -1.50 21.99
C CYS A 291 13.11 -2.00 23.15
N VAL A 292 14.42 -1.76 23.12
CA VAL A 292 15.37 -2.24 24.14
C VAL A 292 15.05 -1.67 25.52
N GLU A 293 14.77 -0.37 25.63
CA GLU A 293 14.41 0.27 26.90
C GLU A 293 13.11 -0.30 27.47
N ILE A 294 12.12 -0.53 26.62
CA ILE A 294 10.84 -1.14 27.00
C ILE A 294 11.09 -2.55 27.53
N PHE A 295 11.88 -3.35 26.81
CA PHE A 295 12.21 -4.71 27.21
C PHE A 295 12.89 -4.72 28.58
N LEU A 296 13.95 -3.96 28.79
CA LEU A 296 14.71 -3.91 30.03
C LEU A 296 13.88 -3.41 31.23
N SER A 297 12.94 -2.49 30.99
CA SER A 297 12.06 -1.98 32.06
C SER A 297 11.06 -3.03 32.56
N HIS A 298 10.64 -3.97 31.70
CA HIS A 298 9.69 -5.02 32.03
C HIS A 298 10.33 -6.39 32.33
N CYS A 299 11.60 -6.56 31.92
CA CYS A 299 12.42 -7.75 32.15
C CYS A 299 13.76 -7.38 32.81
N PRO A 300 13.76 -6.74 34.02
CA PRO A 300 14.97 -6.21 34.64
C PRO A 300 15.96 -7.32 35.11
N ASP A 301 15.50 -8.53 35.20
CA ASP A 301 16.24 -9.74 35.52
C ASP A 301 16.81 -10.48 34.32
N ALA A 302 16.59 -9.98 33.09
CA ALA A 302 17.11 -10.57 31.88
C ALA A 302 18.64 -10.64 31.92
N ARG A 303 19.20 -11.84 31.70
CA ARG A 303 20.64 -12.09 31.62
C ARG A 303 21.03 -12.71 30.30
N GLU A 304 20.19 -13.59 29.78
CA GLU A 304 20.34 -14.24 28.50
C GLU A 304 19.09 -14.02 27.66
N VAL A 305 19.26 -13.59 26.42
CA VAL A 305 18.19 -13.29 25.49
C VAL A 305 18.46 -13.98 24.16
N ILE A 306 17.42 -14.54 23.53
CA ILE A 306 17.44 -14.91 22.12
C ILE A 306 16.80 -13.78 21.33
N ASP A 307 17.53 -13.22 20.36
CA ASP A 307 17.06 -12.22 19.42
C ASP A 307 16.56 -12.93 18.15
N PHE A 308 15.25 -13.09 18.01
CA PHE A 308 14.58 -13.81 16.93
C PHE A 308 14.36 -12.88 15.72
N GLY A 309 14.94 -13.22 14.57
CA GLY A 309 14.94 -12.36 13.40
C GLY A 309 15.83 -11.14 13.61
N CYS A 310 17.05 -11.38 14.05
CA CYS A 310 17.94 -10.32 14.56
C CYS A 310 18.34 -9.24 13.53
N GLY A 311 18.11 -9.48 12.23
CA GLY A 311 18.48 -8.55 11.17
C GLY A 311 19.92 -8.05 11.31
N THR A 312 20.11 -6.72 11.36
CA THR A 312 21.46 -6.09 11.49
C THR A 312 22.15 -6.41 12.81
N GLY A 313 21.43 -6.84 13.85
CA GLY A 313 21.94 -7.11 15.19
C GLY A 313 22.16 -5.85 16.05
N ARG A 314 21.65 -4.69 15.64
CA ARG A 314 21.82 -3.44 16.42
C ARG A 314 21.10 -3.49 17.75
N ALA A 315 19.87 -4.02 17.79
CA ALA A 315 19.15 -4.22 19.04
C ALA A 315 19.92 -5.14 20.00
N ALA A 316 20.52 -6.23 19.49
CA ALA A 316 21.36 -7.12 20.28
C ALA A 316 22.61 -6.41 20.82
N LEU A 317 23.24 -5.54 20.05
CA LEU A 317 24.38 -4.73 20.53
C LEU A 317 23.96 -3.78 21.65
N ALA A 318 22.77 -3.17 21.56
CA ALA A 318 22.22 -2.33 22.62
C ALA A 318 21.89 -3.13 23.89
N LEU A 319 21.33 -4.34 23.78
CA LEU A 319 21.12 -5.26 24.90
C LEU A 319 22.46 -5.66 25.54
N ARG A 320 23.48 -5.96 24.75
CA ARG A 320 24.84 -6.25 25.23
C ARG A 320 25.44 -5.09 25.99
N ALA A 321 25.28 -3.87 25.50
CA ALA A 321 25.75 -2.65 26.21
C ALA A 321 25.06 -2.47 27.56
N ALA A 322 23.82 -2.97 27.74
CA ALA A 322 23.10 -3.02 28.98
C ALA A 322 23.47 -4.22 29.90
N GLY A 323 24.44 -5.06 29.49
CA GLY A 323 24.93 -6.19 30.29
C GLY A 323 24.15 -7.50 30.10
N VAL A 324 23.38 -7.64 29.01
CA VAL A 324 22.62 -8.84 28.67
C VAL A 324 23.40 -9.66 27.65
N ASP A 325 23.54 -10.97 27.84
CA ASP A 325 24.09 -11.89 26.86
C ASP A 325 23.04 -12.21 25.80
N VAL A 326 23.40 -12.07 24.51
CA VAL A 326 22.44 -12.23 23.41
C VAL A 326 22.93 -13.27 22.41
N THR A 327 22.06 -14.20 22.05
CA THR A 327 22.23 -15.11 20.91
C THR A 327 21.33 -14.68 19.78
N LEU A 328 21.90 -14.39 18.62
CA LEU A 328 21.22 -13.97 17.42
C LEU A 328 20.65 -15.15 16.64
N VAL A 329 19.43 -15.01 16.13
CA VAL A 329 18.79 -16.00 15.25
C VAL A 329 18.21 -15.28 14.03
N ASP A 330 18.60 -15.71 12.84
CA ASP A 330 18.02 -15.23 11.58
C ASP A 330 18.22 -16.30 10.50
N PHE A 331 17.38 -16.36 9.50
CA PHE A 331 17.57 -17.30 8.38
C PHE A 331 18.43 -16.73 7.25
N ALA A 332 18.59 -15.40 7.16
CA ALA A 332 19.43 -14.74 6.19
C ALA A 332 20.91 -14.64 6.68
N PRO A 333 21.87 -15.32 6.04
CA PRO A 333 23.25 -15.37 6.53
C PRO A 333 23.99 -14.03 6.47
N ASN A 334 23.52 -13.11 5.63
CA ASN A 334 24.11 -11.80 5.37
C ASN A 334 23.43 -10.64 6.11
N CYS A 335 22.52 -10.91 7.05
CA CYS A 335 21.73 -9.86 7.72
C CYS A 335 22.63 -8.96 8.62
N ARG A 336 23.57 -9.52 9.38
CA ARG A 336 24.30 -8.85 10.46
C ARG A 336 25.25 -7.75 9.96
N ASP A 337 25.24 -6.61 10.64
CA ASP A 337 26.29 -5.59 10.52
C ASP A 337 27.64 -6.10 11.06
N ALA A 338 28.73 -5.46 10.67
CA ALA A 338 30.08 -5.91 11.00
C ALA A 338 30.30 -6.04 12.52
N GLU A 339 29.77 -5.10 13.28
CA GLU A 339 29.87 -5.01 14.74
C GLU A 339 29.15 -6.17 15.46
N ALA A 340 28.04 -6.66 14.89
CA ALA A 340 27.26 -7.75 15.45
C ALA A 340 27.80 -9.14 15.10
N ARG A 341 28.76 -9.25 14.19
CA ARG A 341 29.33 -10.55 13.77
C ARG A 341 30.07 -11.30 14.87
N ALA A 342 30.52 -10.59 15.90
CA ALA A 342 31.19 -11.19 17.04
C ALA A 342 30.22 -11.87 18.03
N LEU A 343 28.91 -11.60 17.92
CA LEU A 343 27.91 -12.22 18.76
C LEU A 343 27.58 -13.65 18.31
N PRO A 344 27.19 -14.56 19.23
CA PRO A 344 26.71 -15.89 18.88
C PRO A 344 25.55 -15.78 17.88
N PHE A 345 25.59 -16.60 16.83
CA PHE A 345 24.59 -16.58 15.77
C PHE A 345 24.19 -17.98 15.34
N LEU A 346 22.89 -18.21 15.27
CA LEU A 346 22.29 -19.41 14.69
C LEU A 346 21.54 -19.02 13.43
N GLN A 347 21.98 -19.51 12.27
CA GLN A 347 21.16 -19.43 11.06
C GLN A 347 20.02 -20.45 11.17
N HIS A 348 18.77 -19.98 11.29
CA HIS A 348 17.62 -20.83 11.50
C HIS A 348 16.33 -20.22 11.00
N ASP A 349 15.44 -21.05 10.48
CA ASP A 349 14.09 -20.70 10.08
C ASP A 349 13.15 -20.85 11.29
N LEU A 350 12.50 -19.76 11.69
CA LEU A 350 11.60 -19.72 12.85
C LEU A 350 10.32 -20.56 12.67
N THR A 351 9.98 -20.97 11.45
CA THR A 351 8.90 -21.94 11.20
C THR A 351 9.24 -23.35 11.74
N GLN A 352 10.52 -23.60 12.01
CA GLN A 352 11.02 -24.87 12.56
C GLN A 352 11.34 -24.75 14.05
N PRO A 353 11.21 -25.84 14.84
CA PRO A 353 11.58 -25.83 16.25
C PRO A 353 13.04 -25.44 16.48
N LEU A 354 13.29 -24.49 17.40
CA LEU A 354 14.64 -24.04 17.71
C LEU A 354 15.37 -24.97 18.68
N PRO A 355 16.68 -25.20 18.45
CA PRO A 355 17.53 -25.98 19.37
C PRO A 355 18.07 -25.13 20.54
N LEU A 356 17.55 -23.91 20.72
CA LEU A 356 17.96 -22.96 21.76
C LEU A 356 16.88 -22.83 22.84
N ARG A 357 17.32 -22.47 24.05
CA ARG A 357 16.43 -22.13 25.17
C ARG A 357 17.01 -20.95 25.94
N ALA A 358 16.16 -20.00 26.31
CA ALA A 358 16.47 -18.91 27.22
C ALA A 358 15.25 -18.56 28.08
N GLU A 359 15.43 -17.82 29.16
CA GLU A 359 14.30 -17.27 29.94
C GLU A 359 13.62 -16.11 29.16
N HIS A 360 14.40 -15.34 28.41
CA HIS A 360 13.90 -14.17 27.70
C HIS A 360 14.18 -14.22 26.21
N GLY A 361 13.28 -13.60 25.44
CA GLY A 361 13.37 -13.44 24.00
C GLY A 361 13.02 -12.04 23.54
N PHE A 362 13.56 -11.67 22.39
CA PHE A 362 13.33 -10.40 21.73
C PHE A 362 12.99 -10.68 20.26
N CYS A 363 11.86 -10.19 19.76
CA CYS A 363 11.35 -10.48 18.42
C CYS A 363 10.71 -9.20 17.87
N THR A 364 11.44 -8.48 17.05
CA THR A 364 11.00 -7.19 16.52
C THR A 364 11.00 -7.18 15.01
N ASP A 365 9.88 -6.77 14.41
CA ASP A 365 9.64 -6.69 12.97
C ASP A 365 9.94 -8.02 12.26
N VAL A 366 9.30 -9.07 12.73
CA VAL A 366 9.43 -10.44 12.22
C VAL A 366 8.08 -11.03 11.83
N LEU A 367 7.07 -10.91 12.72
CA LEU A 367 5.82 -11.66 12.59
C LEU A 367 4.97 -11.21 11.41
N GLU A 368 5.02 -9.93 11.05
CA GLU A 368 4.38 -9.37 9.85
C GLU A 368 4.96 -9.91 8.55
N HIS A 369 6.21 -10.38 8.58
CA HIS A 369 6.90 -10.98 7.43
C HIS A 369 6.56 -12.46 7.23
N ILE A 370 5.93 -13.10 8.21
CA ILE A 370 5.56 -14.53 8.16
C ILE A 370 4.25 -14.69 7.37
N PRO A 371 4.12 -15.71 6.50
CA PRO A 371 2.85 -16.04 5.87
C PRO A 371 1.74 -16.28 6.91
N PRO A 372 0.49 -15.85 6.66
CA PRO A 372 -0.60 -15.91 7.66
C PRO A 372 -0.87 -17.31 8.23
N ASP A 373 -0.66 -18.36 7.45
CA ASP A 373 -0.83 -19.76 7.83
C ASP A 373 0.33 -20.30 8.66
N GLU A 374 1.51 -19.66 8.61
CA GLU A 374 2.70 -20.06 9.37
C GLU A 374 2.87 -19.29 10.69
N VAL A 375 2.19 -18.17 10.89
CA VAL A 375 2.30 -17.32 12.10
C VAL A 375 2.12 -18.12 13.38
N SER A 376 1.14 -19.03 13.41
CA SER A 376 0.88 -19.87 14.58
C SER A 376 2.07 -20.75 14.95
N ALA A 377 2.70 -21.39 13.96
CA ALA A 377 3.88 -22.23 14.17
C ALA A 377 5.09 -21.42 14.66
N VAL A 378 5.30 -20.23 14.10
CA VAL A 378 6.38 -19.33 14.54
C VAL A 378 6.18 -18.88 15.98
N LEU A 379 4.97 -18.45 16.36
CA LEU A 379 4.66 -18.09 17.75
C LEU A 379 4.89 -19.26 18.73
N ASP A 380 4.48 -20.47 18.35
CA ASP A 380 4.68 -21.67 19.17
C ASP A 380 6.18 -21.98 19.34
N ASN A 381 6.98 -21.88 18.27
CA ASN A 381 8.41 -22.13 18.29
C ASN A 381 9.18 -21.08 19.11
N VAL A 382 8.87 -19.79 18.94
CA VAL A 382 9.48 -18.68 19.67
C VAL A 382 9.16 -18.78 21.16
N LEU A 383 7.89 -19.01 21.54
CA LEU A 383 7.48 -19.17 22.93
C LEU A 383 7.94 -20.51 23.54
N ALA A 384 8.24 -21.52 22.73
CA ALA A 384 8.90 -22.73 23.21
C ALA A 384 10.39 -22.48 23.50
N ALA A 385 11.06 -21.62 22.73
CA ALA A 385 12.48 -21.32 22.89
C ALA A 385 12.75 -20.29 24.01
N ALA A 386 11.83 -19.32 24.21
CA ALA A 386 11.96 -18.33 25.27
C ALA A 386 10.65 -18.22 26.08
N ARG A 387 10.76 -18.09 27.41
CA ARG A 387 9.59 -18.07 28.29
C ARG A 387 8.86 -16.74 28.22
N THR A 388 9.59 -15.65 28.31
CA THR A 388 9.05 -14.28 28.24
C THR A 388 9.65 -13.56 27.04
N VAL A 389 8.81 -13.13 26.11
CA VAL A 389 9.24 -12.53 24.84
C VAL A 389 8.62 -11.16 24.64
N LEU A 390 9.45 -10.19 24.27
CA LEU A 390 8.97 -8.94 23.68
C LEU A 390 8.74 -9.18 22.19
N PHE A 391 7.55 -8.82 21.72
CA PHE A 391 7.17 -8.75 20.31
C PHE A 391 6.91 -7.30 19.92
N HIS A 392 7.54 -6.85 18.86
CA HIS A 392 7.17 -5.65 18.10
C HIS A 392 6.73 -6.10 16.72
N VAL A 393 5.56 -5.66 16.28
CA VAL A 393 4.96 -6.09 15.01
C VAL A 393 4.43 -4.87 14.27
N SER A 394 4.84 -4.70 13.03
CA SER A 394 4.26 -3.66 12.16
C SER A 394 2.81 -4.01 11.80
N THR A 395 1.93 -3.00 11.86
CA THR A 395 0.50 -3.15 11.52
C THR A 395 0.15 -2.46 10.20
N VAL A 396 1.16 -1.98 9.48
CA VAL A 396 1.01 -1.29 8.18
C VAL A 396 1.76 -2.04 7.07
N PRO A 397 1.33 -1.87 5.81
CA PRO A 397 2.03 -2.45 4.67
C PRO A 397 3.48 -1.97 4.57
N ASP A 398 4.36 -2.87 4.10
CA ASP A 398 5.76 -2.56 3.82
C ASP A 398 5.91 -1.70 2.56
N ALA A 399 6.89 -0.78 2.59
CA ALA A 399 7.27 0.01 1.43
C ALA A 399 8.62 -0.42 0.81
N MET A 400 9.47 -1.17 1.55
CA MET A 400 10.82 -1.50 1.14
C MET A 400 10.89 -2.68 0.17
N GLY A 401 9.93 -3.59 0.21
CA GLY A 401 9.83 -4.73 -0.70
C GLY A 401 9.74 -4.32 -2.17
N ALA A 402 9.23 -3.12 -2.44
CA ALA A 402 9.24 -2.52 -3.77
C ALA A 402 10.66 -2.42 -4.38
N LEU A 403 11.73 -2.41 -3.54
CA LEU A 403 13.12 -2.40 -4.00
C LEU A 403 13.50 -3.66 -4.79
N ILE A 404 12.87 -4.79 -4.48
CA ILE A 404 13.10 -6.08 -5.14
C ILE A 404 11.84 -6.63 -5.82
N GLY A 405 10.77 -5.82 -5.94
CA GLY A 405 9.51 -6.23 -6.57
C GLY A 405 8.72 -7.30 -5.79
N GLN A 406 8.94 -7.42 -4.48
CA GLN A 406 8.30 -8.40 -3.60
C GLN A 406 7.54 -7.71 -2.48
N ASP A 407 6.52 -8.38 -1.93
CA ASP A 407 5.90 -7.96 -0.68
C ASP A 407 6.71 -8.55 0.49
N LEU A 408 7.07 -7.73 1.49
CA LEU A 408 7.75 -8.20 2.69
C LEU A 408 6.76 -8.43 3.83
N HIS A 409 5.80 -7.52 4.07
CA HIS A 409 4.77 -7.72 5.08
C HIS A 409 3.66 -8.62 4.52
N LEU A 410 3.69 -9.90 4.86
CA LEU A 410 2.74 -10.90 4.39
C LEU A 410 1.51 -11.01 5.32
N THR A 411 1.67 -10.62 6.60
CA THR A 411 0.60 -10.66 7.61
C THR A 411 0.40 -9.28 8.24
N VAL A 412 -0.25 -8.38 7.53
CA VAL A 412 -0.65 -7.06 8.06
C VAL A 412 -1.99 -7.22 8.76
N ARG A 413 -2.01 -7.08 10.09
CA ARG A 413 -3.20 -7.26 10.93
C ARG A 413 -3.24 -6.20 12.04
N PRO A 414 -4.45 -5.81 12.53
CA PRO A 414 -4.59 -4.83 13.60
C PRO A 414 -4.11 -5.38 14.95
N HIS A 415 -3.81 -4.46 15.88
CA HIS A 415 -3.37 -4.77 17.25
C HIS A 415 -4.19 -5.87 17.94
N ALA A 416 -5.53 -5.77 17.88
CA ALA A 416 -6.43 -6.72 18.51
C ALA A 416 -6.28 -8.14 17.97
N TRP A 417 -5.94 -8.32 16.69
CA TRP A 417 -5.71 -9.63 16.10
C TRP A 417 -4.43 -10.28 16.66
N TRP A 418 -3.32 -9.52 16.71
CA TRP A 418 -2.06 -9.96 17.26
C TRP A 418 -2.19 -10.31 18.76
N ARG A 419 -2.86 -9.43 19.50
CA ARG A 419 -3.16 -9.68 20.91
C ARG A 419 -3.91 -11.00 21.13
N ALA A 420 -4.94 -11.27 20.34
CA ALA A 420 -5.71 -12.51 20.44
C ALA A 420 -4.83 -13.75 20.19
N ARG A 421 -3.96 -13.73 19.17
CA ARG A 421 -3.06 -14.84 18.84
C ARG A 421 -2.01 -15.11 19.92
N LEU A 422 -1.49 -14.05 20.55
CA LEU A 422 -0.58 -14.18 21.70
C LEU A 422 -1.32 -14.73 22.93
N ALA A 423 -2.52 -14.23 23.21
CA ALA A 423 -3.31 -14.65 24.39
C ALA A 423 -3.75 -16.13 24.35
N GLU A 424 -3.86 -16.75 23.16
CA GLU A 424 -4.09 -18.17 23.01
C GLU A 424 -2.92 -19.03 23.58
N ARG A 425 -1.71 -18.48 23.69
CA ARG A 425 -0.44 -19.18 23.98
C ARG A 425 0.26 -18.72 25.25
N ALA A 426 0.07 -17.46 25.60
CA ALA A 426 0.83 -16.80 26.64
C ALA A 426 -0.02 -15.78 27.38
N ASN A 427 0.40 -15.41 28.59
CA ASN A 427 -0.14 -14.28 29.31
C ASN A 427 0.52 -13.00 28.79
N VAL A 428 -0.24 -12.09 28.18
CA VAL A 428 0.22 -10.78 27.74
C VAL A 428 0.31 -9.88 28.97
N THR A 429 1.53 -9.57 29.41
CA THR A 429 1.81 -8.80 30.62
C THR A 429 2.00 -7.31 30.35
N TYR A 430 2.30 -6.95 29.11
CA TYR A 430 2.38 -5.57 28.63
C TYR A 430 1.89 -5.51 27.19
N GLU A 431 1.19 -4.42 26.85
CA GLU A 431 0.82 -4.11 25.48
C GLU A 431 0.81 -2.59 25.24
N ARG A 432 1.20 -2.19 24.02
CA ARG A 432 1.12 -0.81 23.55
C ARG A 432 0.74 -0.82 22.07
N GLU A 433 -0.31 -0.10 21.74
CA GLU A 433 -0.73 0.16 20.36
C GLU A 433 -0.18 1.50 19.89
N ALA A 434 0.42 1.53 18.69
CA ALA A 434 0.86 2.73 17.98
C ALA A 434 0.14 2.79 16.63
N PRO A 435 0.15 3.92 15.91
CA PRO A 435 -0.53 4.03 14.62
C PRO A 435 -0.07 3.05 13.54
N ASP A 436 1.18 2.60 13.61
CA ASP A 436 1.86 1.77 12.62
C ASP A 436 2.45 0.47 13.18
N ALA A 437 2.39 0.27 14.50
CA ALA A 437 2.97 -0.90 15.15
C ALA A 437 2.24 -1.30 16.45
N SER A 438 2.51 -2.50 16.89
CA SER A 438 2.05 -3.03 18.18
C SER A 438 3.22 -3.64 18.95
N ILE A 439 3.30 -3.38 20.24
CA ILE A 439 4.30 -3.97 21.12
C ILE A 439 3.58 -4.81 22.18
N PHE A 440 4.10 -6.00 22.41
CA PHE A 440 3.60 -6.92 23.44
C PHE A 440 4.77 -7.50 24.24
N ILE A 441 4.57 -7.75 25.54
CA ILE A 441 5.40 -8.68 26.28
C ILE A 441 4.49 -9.82 26.73
N ALA A 442 4.85 -11.02 26.32
CA ALA A 442 4.07 -12.21 26.58
C ALA A 442 4.92 -13.27 27.28
N THR A 443 4.39 -13.80 28.39
CA THR A 443 5.02 -14.89 29.16
C THR A 443 4.23 -16.17 28.94
N ARG A 444 4.90 -17.21 28.44
CA ARG A 444 4.31 -18.51 28.18
C ARG A 444 3.63 -19.07 29.43
N ASN A 445 2.41 -19.59 29.29
CA ASN A 445 1.67 -20.21 30.37
C ASN A 445 2.45 -21.43 30.91
N PRO A 446 2.56 -21.61 32.23
CA PRO A 446 3.19 -22.82 32.78
C PRO A 446 2.36 -24.02 32.39
N ALA A 447 2.98 -24.93 31.65
CA ALA A 447 2.49 -26.26 31.25
C ALA A 447 1.03 -26.35 30.70
N GLN A 448 0.88 -26.20 29.44
CA GLN A 448 0.02 -27.06 28.66
C GLN A 448 0.85 -28.17 28.03
#